data_12532187b14a0e64455ad662bea44a19
#
_entry.id   12532187b14a0e64455ad662bea44a19
#
_cell.length_a   1.000
_cell.length_b   1.000
_cell.length_c   1.000
_cell.angle_alpha   90.00
_cell.angle_beta   90.00
_cell.angle_gamma   90.00
#
_symmetry.space_group_name_H-M   'P 1'
#
loop_
_entity.id
_entity.type
_entity.pdbx_description
1 polymer ?
#
loop_
_entity_poly.entity_id
_entity_poly.type
_entity_poly.pdbx_seq_one_letter_code
_entity_poly.pdbx_strand_id
1 'polypeptide(L)'
;NINYEYFLDLSVRMTYHSNAIEGNTLTLNETATIILDSTIPGSKSVREVFEVLNHKKAIDYMLTELANDQKLDIYVIKNINLE
;
A
#
# COMPACT_ATOMS: atom_id res chain seq x y z
N ASN A 1 15.62 3.90 -5.17
CA ASN A 1 16.16 3.82 -3.83
C ASN A 1 15.56 2.65 -3.09
N ILE A 2 16.42 1.84 -2.50
CA ILE A 2 16.00 0.65 -1.84
C ILE A 2 14.97 0.90 -0.77
N ASN A 3 15.13 1.99 -0.06
CA ASN A 3 14.22 2.28 1.02
C ASN A 3 12.85 2.70 0.52
N TYR A 4 12.81 3.35 -0.64
CA TYR A 4 11.54 3.71 -1.22
C TYR A 4 10.81 2.46 -1.70
N GLU A 5 11.55 1.51 -2.25
CA GLU A 5 10.97 0.25 -2.68
C GLU A 5 10.40 -0.51 -1.50
N TYR A 6 11.08 -0.45 -0.37
CA TYR A 6 10.57 -1.11 0.81
C TYR A 6 9.29 -0.45 1.29
N PHE A 7 9.23 0.87 1.20
CA PHE A 7 8.03 1.61 1.58
C PHE A 7 6.85 1.18 0.68
N LEU A 8 7.10 1.08 -0.62
CA LEU A 8 6.06 0.65 -1.53
C LEU A 8 5.62 -0.77 -1.22
N ASP A 9 6.58 -1.65 -0.96
CA ASP A 9 6.24 -3.03 -0.63
C ASP A 9 5.38 -3.11 0.63
N LEU A 10 5.75 -2.36 1.64
CA LEU A 10 4.99 -2.33 2.89
C LEU A 10 3.58 -1.82 2.64
N SER A 11 3.46 -0.74 1.88
CA SER A 11 2.16 -0.16 1.58
C SER A 11 1.27 -1.14 0.83
N VAL A 12 1.84 -1.86 -0.13
CA VAL A 12 1.08 -2.86 -0.88
C VAL A 12 0.59 -3.97 0.04
N ARG A 13 1.46 -4.46 0.90
CA ARG A 13 1.10 -5.57 1.78
C ARG A 13 0.06 -5.15 2.80
N MET A 14 0.20 -3.96 3.37
CA MET A 14 -0.78 -3.48 4.32
C MET A 14 -2.14 -3.27 3.66
N THR A 15 -2.12 -2.76 2.42
CA THR A 15 -3.35 -2.57 1.67
C THR A 15 -4.01 -3.91 1.40
N TYR A 16 -3.22 -4.90 1.00
CA TYR A 16 -3.74 -6.22 0.74
C TYR A 16 -4.41 -6.81 2.00
N HIS A 17 -3.73 -6.72 3.13
CA HIS A 17 -4.28 -7.30 4.36
C HIS A 17 -5.54 -6.57 4.82
N SER A 18 -5.56 -5.25 4.71
CA SER A 18 -6.75 -4.48 5.08
C SER A 18 -7.94 -4.87 4.22
N ASN A 19 -7.70 -5.03 2.92
CA ASN A 19 -8.77 -5.44 2.02
C ASN A 19 -9.25 -6.85 2.31
N ALA A 20 -8.32 -7.75 2.58
CA ALA A 20 -8.66 -9.14 2.82
C ALA A 20 -9.55 -9.28 4.06
N ILE A 21 -9.25 -8.51 5.09
CA ILE A 21 -10.06 -8.53 6.30
C ILE A 21 -11.49 -8.13 6.00
N GLU A 22 -11.68 -7.24 5.05
CA GLU A 22 -13.01 -6.76 4.70
C GLU A 22 -13.68 -7.60 3.61
N GLY A 23 -13.08 -8.71 3.24
CA GLY A 23 -13.71 -9.61 2.28
C GLY A 23 -13.35 -9.37 0.82
N ASN A 24 -12.38 -8.50 0.56
CA ASN A 24 -11.93 -8.28 -0.80
C ASN A 24 -11.23 -9.53 -1.30
N THR A 25 -11.46 -9.92 -2.53
CA THR A 25 -10.94 -11.17 -3.05
C THR A 25 -9.69 -11.05 -3.91
N LEU A 26 -9.14 -9.84 -4.01
CA LEU A 26 -7.92 -9.65 -4.79
C LEU A 26 -6.75 -10.33 -4.11
N THR A 27 -5.89 -10.94 -4.92
CA THR A 27 -4.67 -11.56 -4.39
C THR A 27 -3.63 -10.48 -4.15
N LEU A 28 -2.55 -10.85 -3.47
CA LEU A 28 -1.45 -9.92 -3.26
C LEU A 28 -0.87 -9.44 -4.59
N ASN A 29 -0.70 -10.34 -5.53
CA ASN A 29 -0.16 -9.95 -6.84
C ASN A 29 -1.10 -9.00 -7.58
N GLU A 30 -2.40 -9.27 -7.51
CA GLU A 30 -3.36 -8.39 -8.16
C GLU A 30 -3.35 -7.01 -7.51
N THR A 31 -3.26 -6.98 -6.18
CA THR A 31 -3.19 -5.73 -5.45
C THR A 31 -1.95 -4.94 -5.86
N ALA A 32 -0.82 -5.62 -5.93
CA ALA A 32 0.42 -4.99 -6.34
C ALA A 32 0.33 -4.44 -7.75
N THR A 33 -0.28 -5.18 -8.65
CA THR A 33 -0.42 -4.75 -10.04
C THR A 33 -1.25 -3.48 -10.13
N ILE A 34 -2.33 -3.41 -9.38
CA ILE A 34 -3.17 -2.22 -9.37
C ILE A 34 -2.39 -1.02 -8.86
N ILE A 35 -1.68 -1.21 -7.76
CA ILE A 35 -0.99 -0.09 -7.12
C ILE A 35 0.24 0.35 -7.89
N LEU A 36 1.04 -0.60 -8.32
CA LEU A 36 2.34 -0.27 -8.91
C LEU A 36 2.27 -0.02 -10.41
N ASP A 37 1.40 -0.73 -11.09
CA ASP A 37 1.34 -0.63 -12.55
C ASP A 37 0.08 0.07 -13.05
N SER A 38 -0.83 0.39 -12.17
CA SER A 38 -2.09 1.01 -12.52
C SER A 38 -2.89 0.15 -13.51
N THR A 39 -2.70 -1.17 -13.40
CA THR A 39 -3.39 -2.12 -14.28
C THR A 39 -4.55 -2.73 -13.53
N ILE A 40 -5.70 -2.81 -14.17
CA ILE A 40 -6.89 -3.36 -13.53
C ILE A 40 -7.10 -4.79 -14.00
N PRO A 41 -7.13 -5.76 -13.06
CA PRO A 41 -7.38 -7.15 -13.45
C PRO A 41 -8.77 -7.27 -14.07
N GLY A 42 -8.84 -7.96 -15.19
CA GLY A 42 -10.07 -8.02 -15.94
C GLY A 42 -11.19 -8.79 -15.28
N SER A 43 -10.85 -9.65 -14.33
CA SER A 43 -11.84 -10.50 -13.69
C SER A 43 -12.39 -9.93 -12.39
N LYS A 44 -11.97 -8.73 -11.99
CA LYS A 44 -12.38 -8.18 -10.71
C LYS A 44 -13.31 -7.00 -10.87
N SER A 45 -14.11 -6.77 -9.84
CA SER A 45 -15.09 -5.71 -9.92
C SER A 45 -14.43 -4.35 -9.72
N VAL A 46 -15.06 -3.34 -10.26
CA VAL A 46 -14.59 -1.97 -10.08
C VAL A 46 -14.59 -1.61 -8.59
N ARG A 47 -15.58 -2.11 -7.85
CA ARG A 47 -15.66 -1.84 -6.43
C ARG A 47 -14.43 -2.34 -5.68
N GLU A 48 -13.98 -3.54 -6.00
CA GLU A 48 -12.81 -4.09 -5.34
C GLU A 48 -11.55 -3.30 -5.67
N VAL A 49 -11.46 -2.84 -6.92
CA VAL A 49 -10.32 -2.02 -7.32
C VAL A 49 -10.33 -0.69 -6.57
N PHE A 50 -11.49 -0.06 -6.46
CA PHE A 50 -11.59 1.18 -5.71
C PHE A 50 -11.26 0.99 -4.24
N GLU A 51 -11.62 -0.15 -3.66
CA GLU A 51 -11.28 -0.43 -2.27
C GLU A 51 -9.77 -0.49 -2.08
N VAL A 52 -9.07 -1.09 -3.03
CA VAL A 52 -7.61 -1.13 -2.98
C VAL A 52 -7.05 0.28 -3.00
N LEU A 53 -7.50 1.09 -3.94
CA LEU A 53 -6.96 2.43 -4.09
C LEU A 53 -7.26 3.30 -2.86
N ASN A 54 -8.44 3.14 -2.31
CA ASN A 54 -8.82 3.90 -1.12
C ASN A 54 -8.01 3.49 0.11
N HIS A 55 -7.81 2.20 0.29
CA HIS A 55 -7.03 1.71 1.42
C HIS A 55 -5.56 2.12 1.29
N LYS A 56 -5.03 2.04 0.08
CA LYS A 56 -3.66 2.46 -0.13
C LYS A 56 -3.47 3.92 0.22
N LYS A 57 -4.40 4.76 -0.22
CA LYS A 57 -4.32 6.17 0.06
C LYS A 57 -4.33 6.45 1.57
N ALA A 58 -5.23 5.77 2.29
CA ALA A 58 -5.33 5.94 3.72
C ALA A 58 -4.08 5.44 4.43
N ILE A 59 -3.54 4.31 3.99
CA ILE A 59 -2.35 3.73 4.59
C ILE A 59 -1.14 4.63 4.34
N ASP A 60 -1.00 5.13 3.14
CA ASP A 60 0.11 6.03 2.84
C ASP A 60 0.04 7.29 3.69
N TYR A 61 -1.17 7.82 3.86
CA TYR A 61 -1.35 8.99 4.70
C TYR A 61 -0.99 8.68 6.15
N MET A 62 -1.45 7.55 6.64
CA MET A 62 -1.17 7.13 8.01
C MET A 62 0.32 6.95 8.24
N LEU A 63 1.01 6.31 7.31
CA LEU A 63 2.44 6.08 7.45
C LEU A 63 3.20 7.41 7.44
N THR A 64 2.78 8.33 6.59
CA THR A 64 3.41 9.64 6.52
C THR A 64 3.20 10.42 7.82
N GLU A 65 1.99 10.38 8.34
CA GLU A 65 1.67 11.08 9.58
C GLU A 65 2.42 10.48 10.76
N LEU A 66 2.50 9.16 10.78
CA LEU A 66 3.21 8.48 11.84
C LEU A 66 4.67 8.88 11.83
N ALA A 67 5.27 8.95 10.67
CA ALA A 67 6.66 9.34 10.56
C ALA A 67 6.86 10.75 11.08
N ASN A 68 5.96 11.64 10.74
CA ASN A 68 6.06 13.03 11.18
C ASN A 68 5.83 13.19 12.67
N ASP A 69 4.80 12.55 13.18
CA ASP A 69 4.42 12.67 14.58
C ASP A 69 5.43 12.04 15.51
N GLN A 70 6.02 10.96 15.08
CA GLN A 70 6.97 10.25 15.91
C GLN A 70 8.35 10.85 15.79
N LYS A 71 8.49 11.89 15.01
CA LYS A 71 9.78 12.45 14.72
C LYS A 71 10.69 11.43 14.10
N LEU A 72 10.08 10.43 13.49
CA LEU A 72 10.85 9.48 12.76
C LEU A 72 11.30 10.20 11.54
N ASP A 73 12.58 10.22 11.37
CA ASP A 73 13.15 10.81 10.22
C ASP A 73 12.61 10.05 9.01
N ILE A 74 12.25 10.76 8.02
CA ILE A 74 11.88 10.17 6.74
C ILE A 74 13.00 9.26 6.32
N TYR A 75 14.22 9.66 6.63
CA TYR A 75 15.39 8.86 6.35
C TYR A 75 15.31 7.52 7.08
N VAL A 76 14.88 7.51 8.32
CA VAL A 76 14.73 6.27 9.07
C VAL A 76 13.69 5.38 8.43
N ILE A 77 12.55 5.93 8.13
CA ILE A 77 11.53 5.17 7.48
C ILE A 77 12.00 4.67 6.15
N LYS A 78 12.65 5.51 5.40
CA LYS A 78 13.17 5.11 4.13
C LYS A 78 14.26 4.10 4.24
N ASN A 79 15.06 4.12 5.26
CA ASN A 79 16.17 3.19 5.40
C ASN A 79 15.83 1.92 6.12
N ILE A 80 14.88 1.96 7.01
CA ILE A 80 14.50 0.76 7.69
C ILE A 80 13.58 0.00 6.88
N ASN A 81 12.57 0.64 6.48
CA ASN A 81 11.59 0.00 5.91
C ASN A 81 11.24 0.55 4.75
N LEU A 82 11.47 1.70 4.58
CA LEU A 82 10.85 2.38 3.66
C LEU A 82 11.66 3.10 2.86
N GLU A 83 12.82 3.15 3.05
CA GLU A 83 13.55 3.80 2.16
C GLU A 83 14.43 4.44 2.39
#